data_78f10a9b96060610b36e71ce220ebf9a
#
_entry.id   78f10a9b96060610b36e71ce220ebf9a
#
_cell.length_a   1.000
_cell.length_b   1.000
_cell.length_c   1.000
_cell.angle_alpha   90.00
_cell.angle_beta   90.00
_cell.angle_gamma   90.00
#
_symmetry.space_group_name_H-M   'P 1'
#
loop_
_entity.id
_entity.type
_entity.pdbx_description
1 polymer ?
#
loop_
_entity_poly.entity_id
_entity_poly.type
_entity_poly.pdbx_seq_one_letter_code
_entity_poly.pdbx_strand_id
1 'polypeptide(L)'
;NISSSTARKWRNRDDLLDRSHKAHQLHTTLSPAQELIVMEIRRLCLLPLDDLVAVTKQFINADASRSGVSRLLRREGLSKLSDLEPRVEGEETSRKTFKDYEPGFVHIDIKYLPQMPDEDQRSYLFVAIDRATRWVFMRIYADQTEGSAVDFLRRVHEAAAFKITKLLTDNGTQFTDRFTSKNKQASGRHSFDRQCKALEIEHRLSPPRRPQTNGMVERFNGRISEVIKQTRFASAAELASTLNNYWQAYNHHIPQRALGHVSPVDSLKNWHQKKPELFRKRIYKQAELDT
;
A
#
# COMPACT_ATOMS: atom_id res chain seq x y z
N ASN A 1 7.43 22.49 -57.25
CA ASN A 1 8.52 23.44 -56.93
C ASN A 1 9.00 23.16 -55.52
N ILE A 2 10.22 22.65 -55.39
CA ILE A 2 10.92 22.50 -54.13
C ILE A 2 11.92 23.64 -53.96
N SER A 3 12.12 24.13 -52.73
CA SER A 3 13.09 25.18 -52.46
C SER A 3 14.53 24.72 -52.76
N SER A 4 15.41 25.63 -53.16
CA SER A 4 16.80 25.34 -53.43
C SER A 4 17.52 24.75 -52.20
N SER A 5 17.12 25.16 -50.99
CA SER A 5 17.59 24.61 -49.71
C SER A 5 17.18 23.14 -49.53
N THR A 6 15.95 22.81 -49.89
CA THR A 6 15.44 21.42 -49.85
C THR A 6 16.18 20.55 -50.86
N ALA A 7 16.37 21.05 -52.11
CA ALA A 7 17.11 20.31 -53.12
C ALA A 7 18.57 20.06 -52.71
N ARG A 8 19.24 21.06 -52.10
CA ARG A 8 20.61 20.94 -51.58
C ARG A 8 20.69 19.92 -50.44
N LYS A 9 19.69 19.95 -49.56
CA LYS A 9 19.60 19.00 -48.42
C LYS A 9 19.45 17.54 -48.88
N TRP A 10 18.64 17.31 -49.94
CA TRP A 10 18.47 15.97 -50.51
C TRP A 10 19.68 15.51 -51.33
N ARG A 11 20.37 16.41 -52.03
CA ARG A 11 21.59 16.08 -52.78
C ARG A 11 22.73 15.62 -51.88
N ASN A 12 22.82 16.16 -50.68
CA ASN A 12 23.89 15.86 -49.71
C ASN A 12 23.55 14.71 -48.74
N ARG A 13 22.51 13.93 -49.05
CA ARG A 13 22.13 12.73 -48.26
C ARG A 13 22.71 11.48 -48.87
N ASP A 14 23.29 10.62 -48.00
CA ASP A 14 23.81 9.32 -48.37
C ASP A 14 22.70 8.28 -48.58
N ASP A 15 21.48 8.53 -48.10
CA ASP A 15 20.30 7.66 -48.21
C ASP A 15 19.01 8.43 -48.50
N LEU A 16 18.01 7.75 -49.06
CA LEU A 16 16.67 8.30 -49.36
C LEU A 16 15.63 8.03 -48.27
N LEU A 17 16.04 7.42 -47.17
CA LEU A 17 15.15 7.09 -46.07
C LEU A 17 14.78 8.33 -45.25
N ASP A 18 13.55 8.39 -44.79
CA ASP A 18 13.14 9.46 -43.88
C ASP A 18 13.91 9.36 -42.53
N ARG A 19 14.52 10.47 -42.16
CA ARG A 19 15.17 10.56 -40.85
C ARG A 19 14.15 10.47 -39.73
N SER A 20 14.53 9.81 -38.66
CA SER A 20 13.70 9.77 -37.47
C SER A 20 13.30 11.19 -37.00
N HIS A 21 12.01 11.43 -36.82
CA HIS A 21 11.48 12.67 -36.26
C HIS A 21 11.64 12.74 -34.73
N LYS A 22 12.29 11.77 -34.13
CA LYS A 22 12.55 11.78 -32.66
C LYS A 22 13.56 12.89 -32.35
N ALA A 23 13.23 13.73 -31.39
CA ALA A 23 14.16 14.73 -30.88
C ALA A 23 15.39 14.04 -30.28
N HIS A 24 16.61 14.49 -30.67
CA HIS A 24 17.87 13.95 -30.13
C HIS A 24 18.09 14.33 -28.66
N GLN A 25 17.54 15.47 -28.23
CA GLN A 25 17.52 15.90 -26.84
C GLN A 25 16.08 16.13 -26.40
N LEU A 26 15.67 15.43 -25.34
CA LEU A 26 14.35 15.60 -24.74
C LEU A 26 14.49 16.56 -23.55
N HIS A 27 13.92 17.75 -23.69
CA HIS A 27 13.75 18.63 -22.54
C HIS A 27 12.57 18.11 -21.69
N THR A 28 12.87 17.54 -20.54
CA THR A 28 11.89 17.03 -19.59
C THR A 28 11.83 17.95 -18.37
N THR A 29 10.66 18.05 -17.74
CA THR A 29 10.47 18.83 -16.50
C THR A 29 11.23 18.19 -15.33
N LEU A 30 11.43 16.86 -15.39
CA LEU A 30 12.19 16.11 -14.39
C LEU A 30 13.66 16.07 -14.78
N SER A 31 14.56 16.31 -13.84
CA SER A 31 15.97 16.05 -14.04
C SER A 31 16.25 14.53 -14.16
N PRO A 32 17.41 14.11 -14.72
CA PRO A 32 17.73 12.70 -14.80
C PRO A 32 17.69 11.97 -13.45
N ALA A 33 18.14 12.61 -12.37
CA ALA A 33 18.06 12.05 -11.00
C ALA A 33 16.60 11.90 -10.52
N GLN A 34 15.75 12.89 -10.81
CA GLN A 34 14.32 12.83 -10.47
C GLN A 34 13.61 11.75 -11.29
N GLU A 35 13.94 11.57 -12.56
CA GLU A 35 13.40 10.50 -13.40
C GLU A 35 13.75 9.13 -12.81
N LEU A 36 15.01 8.92 -12.39
CA LEU A 36 15.43 7.69 -11.72
C LEU A 36 14.61 7.42 -10.45
N ILE A 37 14.41 8.43 -9.59
CA ILE A 37 13.59 8.29 -8.37
C ILE A 37 12.16 7.90 -8.72
N VAL A 38 11.54 8.55 -9.70
CA VAL A 38 10.17 8.22 -10.14
C VAL A 38 10.08 6.80 -10.68
N MET A 39 11.07 6.35 -11.46
CA MET A 39 11.13 4.96 -11.97
C MET A 39 11.25 3.96 -10.83
N GLU A 40 12.11 4.21 -9.86
CA GLU A 40 12.26 3.33 -8.70
C GLU A 40 10.96 3.29 -7.86
N ILE A 41 10.34 4.42 -7.56
CA ILE A 41 9.03 4.43 -6.90
C ILE A 41 8.01 3.61 -7.69
N ARG A 42 8.00 3.71 -9.03
CA ARG A 42 7.10 2.92 -9.88
C ARG A 42 7.34 1.42 -9.74
N ARG A 43 8.61 0.98 -9.80
CA ARG A 43 8.99 -0.42 -9.65
C ARG A 43 8.69 -0.94 -8.25
N LEU A 44 9.03 -0.14 -7.22
CA LEU A 44 8.98 -0.50 -5.82
C LEU A 44 7.56 -0.56 -5.25
N CYS A 45 6.83 0.53 -5.49
CA CYS A 45 5.52 0.73 -4.89
C CYS A 45 4.38 0.26 -5.82
N LEU A 46 4.69 -0.14 -7.07
CA LEU A 46 3.70 -0.54 -8.08
C LEU A 46 2.53 0.45 -8.15
N LEU A 47 2.82 1.76 -7.97
CA LEU A 47 1.79 2.78 -7.95
C LEU A 47 1.15 2.92 -9.34
N PRO A 48 -0.17 3.01 -9.46
CA PRO A 48 -0.84 3.48 -10.67
C PRO A 48 -0.29 4.85 -11.11
N LEU A 49 -0.45 5.18 -12.39
CA LEU A 49 0.11 6.43 -12.95
C LEU A 49 -0.33 7.66 -12.15
N ASP A 50 -1.60 7.75 -11.78
CA ASP A 50 -2.14 8.94 -11.13
C ASP A 50 -1.63 9.08 -9.68
N ASP A 51 -1.45 7.97 -8.98
CA ASP A 51 -0.84 7.94 -7.64
C ASP A 51 0.66 8.30 -7.71
N LEU A 52 1.36 7.78 -8.72
CA LEU A 52 2.76 8.12 -8.96
C LEU A 52 2.94 9.61 -9.27
N VAL A 53 2.04 10.19 -10.07
CA VAL A 53 2.04 11.64 -10.38
C VAL A 53 1.81 12.46 -9.11
N ALA A 54 0.87 12.06 -8.25
CA ALA A 54 0.60 12.74 -7.00
C ALA A 54 1.84 12.73 -6.07
N VAL A 55 2.47 11.57 -5.91
CA VAL A 55 3.72 11.43 -5.14
C VAL A 55 4.86 12.25 -5.76
N THR A 56 5.00 12.20 -7.09
CA THR A 56 6.03 12.97 -7.80
C THR A 56 5.86 14.47 -7.56
N LYS A 57 4.64 14.99 -7.67
CA LYS A 57 4.36 16.41 -7.45
C LYS A 57 4.64 16.85 -6.01
N GLN A 58 4.28 16.02 -5.08
CA GLN A 58 4.38 16.38 -3.65
C GLN A 58 5.81 16.30 -3.12
N PHE A 59 6.61 15.33 -3.57
CA PHE A 59 7.90 15.02 -2.92
C PHE A 59 9.13 15.19 -3.82
N ILE A 60 8.94 15.29 -5.16
CA ILE A 60 10.06 15.30 -6.10
C ILE A 60 10.09 16.60 -6.91
N ASN A 61 8.97 16.93 -7.60
CA ASN A 61 8.88 18.11 -8.44
C ASN A 61 7.42 18.50 -8.63
N ALA A 62 7.03 19.65 -8.09
CA ALA A 62 5.65 20.17 -8.13
C ALA A 62 5.14 20.42 -9.56
N ASP A 63 6.05 20.72 -10.51
CA ASP A 63 5.72 21.00 -11.90
C ASP A 63 5.56 19.74 -12.75
N ALA A 64 5.76 18.55 -12.18
CA ALA A 64 5.62 17.29 -12.88
C ALA A 64 4.19 17.14 -13.45
N SER A 65 4.06 16.96 -14.77
CA SER A 65 2.77 16.73 -15.39
C SER A 65 2.47 15.24 -15.55
N ARG A 66 1.18 14.88 -15.54
CA ARG A 66 0.72 13.50 -15.79
C ARG A 66 1.25 12.98 -17.14
N SER A 67 1.23 13.81 -18.16
CA SER A 67 1.74 13.46 -19.50
C SER A 67 3.26 13.27 -19.51
N GLY A 68 4.00 14.06 -18.71
CA GLY A 68 5.45 13.94 -18.56
C GLY A 68 5.82 12.59 -17.93
N VAL A 69 5.23 12.27 -16.77
CA VAL A 69 5.43 11.00 -16.09
C VAL A 69 5.00 9.80 -16.96
N SER A 70 3.86 9.90 -17.66
CA SER A 70 3.40 8.85 -18.59
C SER A 70 4.39 8.59 -19.73
N ARG A 71 4.97 9.67 -20.30
CA ARG A 71 6.01 9.54 -21.35
C ARG A 71 7.29 8.93 -20.82
N LEU A 72 7.72 9.32 -19.60
CA LEU A 72 8.85 8.68 -18.92
C LEU A 72 8.63 7.17 -18.78
N LEU A 73 7.51 6.77 -18.19
CA LEU A 73 7.19 5.35 -18.00
C LEU A 73 7.13 4.57 -19.32
N ARG A 74 6.63 5.19 -20.38
CA ARG A 74 6.58 4.57 -21.72
C ARG A 74 7.98 4.40 -22.31
N ARG A 75 8.83 5.40 -22.19
CA ARG A 75 10.22 5.37 -22.66
C ARG A 75 11.03 4.27 -21.98
N GLU A 76 10.80 4.08 -20.68
CA GLU A 76 11.53 3.13 -19.84
C GLU A 76 10.86 1.75 -19.74
N GLY A 77 9.78 1.49 -20.50
CA GLY A 77 9.09 0.19 -20.48
C GLY A 77 8.29 -0.10 -19.21
N LEU A 78 8.00 0.93 -18.40
CA LEU A 78 7.33 0.80 -17.10
C LEU A 78 5.84 1.17 -17.15
N SER A 79 5.25 1.27 -18.35
CA SER A 79 3.86 1.72 -18.53
C SER A 79 2.84 0.77 -17.94
N LYS A 80 3.03 -0.54 -18.11
CA LYS A 80 2.08 -1.55 -17.66
C LYS A 80 2.52 -2.11 -16.32
N LEU A 81 1.64 -2.01 -15.31
CA LEU A 81 1.88 -2.63 -14.00
C LEU A 81 1.93 -4.15 -14.07
N SER A 82 1.13 -4.75 -14.94
CA SER A 82 1.11 -6.20 -15.13
C SER A 82 2.46 -6.79 -15.57
N ASP A 83 3.31 -5.97 -16.19
CA ASP A 83 4.63 -6.40 -16.64
C ASP A 83 5.69 -6.31 -15.51
N LEU A 84 5.34 -5.56 -14.43
CA LEU A 84 6.17 -5.35 -13.24
C LEU A 84 5.75 -6.27 -12.07
N GLU A 85 4.52 -6.80 -12.12
CA GLU A 85 4.05 -7.77 -11.13
C GLU A 85 4.58 -9.17 -11.47
N PRO A 86 5.09 -9.94 -10.48
CA PRO A 86 5.42 -11.33 -10.72
C PRO A 86 4.17 -12.07 -11.20
N ARG A 87 4.25 -12.71 -12.36
CA ARG A 87 3.15 -13.49 -12.91
C ARG A 87 2.86 -14.68 -11.99
N VAL A 88 1.72 -14.63 -11.31
CA VAL A 88 1.10 -15.82 -10.73
C VAL A 88 0.27 -16.44 -11.85
N GLU A 89 0.74 -17.55 -12.40
CA GLU A 89 -0.01 -18.31 -13.40
C GLU A 89 -1.34 -18.77 -12.79
N GLY A 90 -2.45 -18.37 -13.38
CA GLY A 90 -3.75 -19.01 -13.20
C GLY A 90 -4.85 -18.24 -12.47
N GLU A 91 -5.08 -16.93 -12.68
CA GLU A 91 -6.37 -16.33 -12.26
C GLU A 91 -6.90 -15.30 -13.27
N GLU A 92 -7.87 -15.72 -14.06
CA GLU A 92 -8.85 -14.80 -14.63
C GLU A 92 -9.74 -14.27 -13.49
N THR A 93 -9.43 -13.11 -12.98
CA THR A 93 -10.26 -12.47 -11.95
C THR A 93 -11.43 -11.75 -12.58
N SER A 94 -12.62 -12.35 -12.50
CA SER A 94 -13.87 -11.65 -12.71
C SER A 94 -13.91 -10.43 -11.76
N ARG A 95 -14.03 -9.24 -12.33
CA ARG A 95 -14.18 -7.97 -11.60
C ARG A 95 -15.52 -7.99 -10.85
N LYS A 96 -15.54 -8.50 -9.63
CA LYS A 96 -16.67 -8.27 -8.73
C LYS A 96 -16.59 -6.81 -8.26
N THR A 97 -17.64 -6.04 -8.55
CA THR A 97 -17.86 -4.70 -7.99
C THR A 97 -17.74 -4.77 -6.47
N PHE A 98 -16.81 -3.99 -5.91
CA PHE A 98 -16.68 -3.88 -4.46
C PHE A 98 -17.97 -3.27 -3.91
N LYS A 99 -18.62 -3.96 -2.98
CA LYS A 99 -19.67 -3.36 -2.15
C LYS A 99 -19.09 -2.16 -1.41
N ASP A 100 -19.80 -1.05 -1.42
CA ASP A 100 -19.48 0.09 -0.58
C ASP A 100 -19.59 -0.35 0.88
N TYR A 101 -18.46 -0.40 1.58
CA TYR A 101 -18.40 -0.71 3.00
C TYR A 101 -18.22 0.59 3.77
N GLU A 102 -18.91 0.69 4.90
CA GLU A 102 -18.67 1.73 5.89
C GLU A 102 -17.42 1.44 6.71
N PRO A 103 -16.73 2.46 7.26
CA PRO A 103 -15.61 2.27 8.18
C PRO A 103 -16.01 1.38 9.37
N GLY A 104 -15.06 0.56 9.83
CA GLY A 104 -15.28 -0.31 10.99
C GLY A 104 -15.18 -1.80 10.69
N PHE A 105 -14.93 -2.20 9.44
CA PHE A 105 -14.56 -3.57 9.12
C PHE A 105 -13.05 -3.67 8.90
N VAL A 106 -12.33 -4.13 9.91
CA VAL A 106 -10.87 -4.20 9.95
C VAL A 106 -10.39 -5.61 9.68
N HIS A 107 -9.35 -5.73 8.87
CA HIS A 107 -8.62 -6.97 8.62
C HIS A 107 -7.29 -6.91 9.37
N ILE A 108 -6.93 -7.99 10.08
CA ILE A 108 -5.62 -8.14 10.72
C ILE A 108 -4.86 -9.27 10.05
N ASP A 109 -3.57 -9.05 9.85
CA ASP A 109 -2.62 -10.04 9.36
C ASP A 109 -1.26 -9.86 10.03
N ILE A 110 -0.44 -10.91 10.04
CA ILE A 110 0.90 -10.90 10.62
C ILE A 110 1.90 -11.25 9.53
N LYS A 111 2.93 -10.42 9.44
CA LYS A 111 4.03 -10.62 8.51
C LYS A 111 5.32 -10.89 9.27
N TYR A 112 6.04 -11.92 8.85
CA TYR A 112 7.41 -12.17 9.31
C TYR A 112 8.35 -11.09 8.77
N LEU A 113 9.10 -10.46 9.65
CA LEU A 113 10.19 -9.57 9.26
C LEU A 113 11.49 -10.37 9.08
N PRO A 114 12.43 -9.89 8.25
CA PRO A 114 13.76 -10.48 8.21
C PRO A 114 14.44 -10.28 9.58
N GLN A 115 15.25 -11.25 9.97
CA GLN A 115 16.09 -11.10 11.16
C GLN A 115 17.18 -10.06 10.89
N MET A 116 17.31 -9.10 11.78
CA MET A 116 18.32 -8.06 11.67
C MET A 116 19.65 -8.52 12.28
N PRO A 117 20.79 -7.93 11.87
CA PRO A 117 22.12 -8.33 12.39
C PRO A 117 22.28 -8.14 13.90
N ASP A 118 21.48 -7.25 14.50
CA ASP A 118 21.46 -6.91 15.94
C ASP A 118 20.34 -7.62 16.71
N GLU A 119 19.65 -8.61 16.11
CA GLU A 119 18.58 -9.37 16.74
C GLU A 119 18.94 -10.87 16.82
N ASP A 120 18.65 -11.50 17.98
CA ASP A 120 18.82 -12.95 18.17
C ASP A 120 17.72 -13.78 17.49
N GLN A 121 16.56 -13.18 17.24
CA GLN A 121 15.41 -13.81 16.62
C GLN A 121 14.61 -12.85 15.75
N ARG A 122 13.75 -13.40 14.88
CA ARG A 122 12.90 -12.61 13.99
C ARG A 122 11.82 -11.87 14.77
N SER A 123 11.54 -10.67 14.30
CA SER A 123 10.39 -9.89 14.73
C SER A 123 9.18 -10.09 13.80
N TYR A 124 8.00 -9.70 14.26
CA TYR A 124 6.71 -9.89 13.60
C TYR A 124 6.01 -8.55 13.43
N LEU A 125 5.61 -8.25 12.20
CA LEU A 125 4.81 -7.06 11.91
C LEU A 125 3.33 -7.42 11.90
N PHE A 126 2.59 -6.92 12.89
CA PHE A 126 1.14 -6.98 12.91
C PHE A 126 0.59 -5.78 12.15
N VAL A 127 -0.37 -6.03 11.27
CA VAL A 127 -0.99 -5.01 10.42
C VAL A 127 -2.50 -5.13 10.52
N ALA A 128 -3.15 -4.00 10.76
CA ALA A 128 -4.61 -3.86 10.69
C ALA A 128 -4.95 -2.87 9.58
N ILE A 129 -5.92 -3.20 8.72
CA ILE A 129 -6.39 -2.32 7.65
C ILE A 129 -7.92 -2.24 7.64
N ASP A 130 -8.46 -1.02 7.65
CA ASP A 130 -9.90 -0.81 7.47
C ASP A 130 -10.30 -0.98 6.01
N ARG A 131 -11.36 -1.73 5.79
CA ARG A 131 -11.80 -2.11 4.45
C ARG A 131 -12.32 -0.93 3.63
N ALA A 132 -13.01 0.00 4.26
CA ALA A 132 -13.63 1.15 3.61
C ALA A 132 -12.61 2.24 3.28
N THR A 133 -11.81 2.63 4.27
CA THR A 133 -10.93 3.81 4.20
C THR A 133 -9.49 3.49 3.86
N ARG A 134 -9.12 2.21 3.86
CA ARG A 134 -7.73 1.77 3.72
C ARG A 134 -6.80 2.28 4.82
N TRP A 135 -7.33 2.85 5.88
CA TRP A 135 -6.55 3.24 7.04
C TRP A 135 -5.82 2.03 7.61
N VAL A 136 -4.55 2.22 7.89
CA VAL A 136 -3.65 1.18 8.40
C VAL A 136 -3.17 1.55 9.80
N PHE A 137 -3.13 0.56 10.68
CA PHE A 137 -2.36 0.57 11.92
C PHE A 137 -1.39 -0.61 11.91
N MET A 138 -0.15 -0.39 12.33
CA MET A 138 0.82 -1.47 12.38
C MET A 138 1.74 -1.35 13.60
N ARG A 139 2.30 -2.49 14.03
CA ARG A 139 3.24 -2.57 15.13
C ARG A 139 4.13 -3.79 15.01
N ILE A 140 5.39 -3.66 15.43
CA ILE A 140 6.36 -4.75 15.50
C ILE A 140 6.29 -5.39 16.89
N TYR A 141 6.32 -6.71 16.92
CA TYR A 141 6.39 -7.54 18.13
C TYR A 141 7.55 -8.54 18.02
N ALA A 142 8.11 -8.90 19.16
CA ALA A 142 9.14 -9.93 19.24
C ALA A 142 8.59 -11.35 19.02
N ASP A 143 7.27 -11.55 19.20
CA ASP A 143 6.60 -12.82 19.02
C ASP A 143 5.21 -12.66 18.36
N GLN A 144 4.61 -13.78 17.99
CA GLN A 144 3.23 -13.84 17.48
C GLN A 144 2.32 -14.64 18.41
N THR A 145 2.46 -14.42 19.70
CA THR A 145 1.64 -15.09 20.70
C THR A 145 0.21 -14.54 20.76
N GLU A 146 -0.66 -15.28 21.43
CA GLU A 146 -2.03 -14.84 21.75
C GLU A 146 -2.02 -13.51 22.53
N GLY A 147 -1.06 -13.35 23.46
CA GLY A 147 -0.89 -12.11 24.23
C GLY A 147 -0.55 -10.92 23.35
N SER A 148 0.38 -11.08 22.41
CA SER A 148 0.75 -10.05 21.45
C SER A 148 -0.42 -9.68 20.52
N ALA A 149 -1.23 -10.66 20.10
CA ALA A 149 -2.42 -10.42 19.29
C ALA A 149 -3.49 -9.62 20.06
N VAL A 150 -3.71 -9.94 21.33
CA VAL A 150 -4.66 -9.21 22.21
C VAL A 150 -4.17 -7.77 22.48
N ASP A 151 -2.86 -7.58 22.75
CA ASP A 151 -2.29 -6.24 22.91
C ASP A 151 -2.44 -5.42 21.61
N PHE A 152 -2.14 -6.02 20.47
CA PHE A 152 -2.31 -5.37 19.18
C PHE A 152 -3.76 -4.94 18.94
N LEU A 153 -4.74 -5.81 19.21
CA LEU A 153 -6.17 -5.48 19.07
C LEU A 153 -6.57 -4.27 19.93
N ARG A 154 -6.12 -4.24 21.20
CA ARG A 154 -6.40 -3.08 22.08
C ARG A 154 -5.84 -1.78 21.48
N ARG A 155 -4.61 -1.80 20.99
CA ARG A 155 -3.95 -0.63 20.38
C ARG A 155 -4.63 -0.19 19.09
N VAL A 156 -5.02 -1.13 18.23
CA VAL A 156 -5.82 -0.82 17.02
C VAL A 156 -7.12 -0.14 17.41
N HIS A 157 -7.83 -0.69 18.42
CA HIS A 157 -9.07 -0.11 18.91
C HIS A 157 -8.86 1.28 19.51
N GLU A 158 -7.80 1.52 20.24
CA GLU A 158 -7.45 2.83 20.78
C GLU A 158 -7.07 3.84 19.69
N ALA A 159 -6.29 3.42 18.68
CA ALA A 159 -5.82 4.28 17.60
C ALA A 159 -6.94 4.65 16.61
N ALA A 160 -7.87 3.73 16.33
CA ALA A 160 -8.94 3.97 15.37
C ALA A 160 -9.82 5.15 15.78
N ALA A 161 -10.01 6.10 14.87
CA ALA A 161 -10.94 7.22 15.07
C ALA A 161 -12.41 6.79 14.94
N PHE A 162 -12.67 5.67 14.28
CA PHE A 162 -14.00 5.10 14.02
C PHE A 162 -14.31 3.90 14.92
N LYS A 163 -15.57 3.53 15.02
CA LYS A 163 -16.02 2.33 15.74
C LYS A 163 -15.68 1.10 14.93
N ILE A 164 -14.87 0.19 15.48
CA ILE A 164 -14.62 -1.11 14.87
C ILE A 164 -15.78 -2.02 15.24
N THR A 165 -16.53 -2.48 14.23
CA THR A 165 -17.69 -3.36 14.44
C THR A 165 -17.40 -4.80 14.02
N LYS A 166 -16.49 -4.99 13.08
CA LYS A 166 -16.11 -6.31 12.54
C LYS A 166 -14.62 -6.42 12.38
N LEU A 167 -14.12 -7.61 12.67
CA LEU A 167 -12.72 -7.93 12.53
C LEU A 167 -12.57 -9.24 11.75
N LEU A 168 -11.68 -9.27 10.77
CA LEU A 168 -11.31 -10.47 10.03
C LEU A 168 -9.85 -10.80 10.28
N THR A 169 -9.60 -12.05 10.69
CA THR A 169 -8.24 -12.61 10.81
C THR A 169 -8.12 -13.88 9.98
N ASP A 170 -6.90 -14.36 9.82
CA ASP A 170 -6.66 -15.75 9.42
C ASP A 170 -7.00 -16.73 10.54
N ASN A 171 -6.69 -18.02 10.33
CA ASN A 171 -6.93 -19.07 11.31
C ASN A 171 -5.66 -19.40 12.13
N GLY A 172 -4.74 -18.46 12.28
CA GLY A 172 -3.54 -18.64 13.10
C GLY A 172 -3.87 -18.86 14.58
N THR A 173 -3.02 -19.62 15.26
CA THR A 173 -3.24 -19.98 16.67
C THR A 173 -3.24 -18.78 17.62
N GLN A 174 -2.66 -17.67 17.22
CA GLN A 174 -2.70 -16.40 17.94
C GLN A 174 -4.09 -15.72 17.93
N PHE A 175 -4.97 -16.11 16.99
CA PHE A 175 -6.31 -15.54 16.86
C PHE A 175 -7.43 -16.52 17.21
N THR A 176 -7.17 -17.82 17.14
CA THR A 176 -8.23 -18.83 17.31
C THR A 176 -7.67 -20.20 17.69
N ASP A 177 -8.45 -20.97 18.42
CA ASP A 177 -8.20 -22.37 18.74
C ASP A 177 -8.83 -23.36 17.74
N ARG A 178 -9.31 -22.87 16.61
CA ARG A 178 -10.06 -23.65 15.63
C ARG A 178 -9.38 -24.95 15.21
N PHE A 179 -8.07 -24.91 14.94
CA PHE A 179 -7.33 -26.08 14.46
C PHE A 179 -6.73 -26.93 15.58
N THR A 180 -6.68 -26.41 16.80
CA THR A 180 -6.25 -27.16 18.00
C THR A 180 -7.42 -27.90 18.64
N SER A 181 -8.67 -27.53 18.34
CA SER A 181 -9.86 -28.20 18.83
C SER A 181 -10.12 -29.52 18.10
N LYS A 182 -10.62 -30.54 18.81
CA LYS A 182 -10.96 -31.85 18.24
C LYS A 182 -11.94 -31.77 17.06
N ASN A 183 -12.84 -30.82 17.08
CA ASN A 183 -13.90 -30.65 16.06
C ASN A 183 -13.53 -29.65 14.94
N LYS A 184 -12.31 -29.13 14.90
CA LYS A 184 -11.87 -28.08 13.94
C LYS A 184 -12.82 -26.87 13.87
N GLN A 185 -13.46 -26.55 15.00
CA GLN A 185 -14.32 -25.38 15.17
C GLN A 185 -13.73 -24.47 16.25
N ALA A 186 -13.84 -23.14 16.05
CA ALA A 186 -13.45 -22.18 17.06
C ALA A 186 -14.35 -22.31 18.28
N SER A 187 -13.77 -22.40 19.48
CA SER A 187 -14.53 -22.57 20.73
C SER A 187 -15.23 -21.28 21.18
N GLY A 188 -14.80 -20.11 20.67
CA GLY A 188 -15.22 -18.79 21.12
C GLY A 188 -14.68 -18.44 22.53
N ARG A 189 -13.79 -19.27 23.10
CA ARG A 189 -13.17 -19.07 24.42
C ARG A 189 -11.72 -18.60 24.34
N HIS A 190 -11.19 -18.46 23.12
CA HIS A 190 -9.85 -17.94 22.90
C HIS A 190 -9.72 -16.51 23.45
N SER A 191 -8.56 -16.11 23.99
CA SER A 191 -8.40 -14.78 24.60
C SER A 191 -8.68 -13.67 23.60
N PHE A 192 -8.32 -13.86 22.35
CA PHE A 192 -8.61 -12.91 21.28
C PHE A 192 -10.12 -12.75 21.05
N ASP A 193 -10.91 -13.86 21.03
CA ASP A 193 -12.37 -13.81 20.95
C ASP A 193 -12.99 -13.12 22.14
N ARG A 194 -12.48 -13.40 23.35
CA ARG A 194 -12.93 -12.73 24.58
C ARG A 194 -12.67 -11.23 24.53
N GLN A 195 -11.51 -10.81 24.02
CA GLN A 195 -11.17 -9.40 23.86
C GLN A 195 -12.06 -8.73 22.79
N CYS A 196 -12.31 -9.39 21.66
CA CYS A 196 -13.27 -8.90 20.66
C CYS A 196 -14.66 -8.69 21.27
N LYS A 197 -15.14 -9.68 22.04
CA LYS A 197 -16.44 -9.59 22.72
C LYS A 197 -16.49 -8.44 23.74
N ALA A 198 -15.43 -8.23 24.53
CA ALA A 198 -15.32 -7.13 25.47
C ALA A 198 -15.34 -5.74 24.81
N LEU A 199 -14.90 -5.66 23.55
CA LEU A 199 -14.90 -4.45 22.73
C LEU A 199 -16.12 -4.34 21.80
N GLU A 200 -17.09 -5.25 21.93
CA GLU A 200 -18.30 -5.32 21.09
C GLU A 200 -17.97 -5.50 19.59
N ILE A 201 -16.90 -6.22 19.26
CA ILE A 201 -16.42 -6.47 17.91
C ILE A 201 -16.80 -7.89 17.49
N GLU A 202 -17.48 -8.03 16.34
CA GLU A 202 -17.72 -9.33 15.71
C GLU A 202 -16.42 -9.87 15.11
N HIS A 203 -15.85 -10.94 15.68
CA HIS A 203 -14.67 -11.62 15.13
C HIS A 203 -15.08 -12.63 14.08
N ARG A 204 -14.47 -12.53 12.90
CA ARG A 204 -14.64 -13.43 11.76
C ARG A 204 -13.32 -14.07 11.38
N LEU A 205 -13.35 -15.36 11.10
CA LEU A 205 -12.21 -16.09 10.58
C LEU A 205 -12.31 -16.20 9.05
N SER A 206 -11.20 -16.04 8.36
CA SER A 206 -11.13 -16.27 6.91
C SER A 206 -11.50 -17.71 6.58
N PRO A 207 -12.37 -17.96 5.57
CA PRO A 207 -12.68 -19.31 5.14
C PRO A 207 -11.38 -20.02 4.72
N PRO A 208 -11.17 -21.29 5.13
CA PRO A 208 -10.02 -22.07 4.69
C PRO A 208 -9.97 -22.14 3.15
N ARG A 209 -8.77 -22.03 2.58
CA ARG A 209 -8.50 -22.13 1.13
C ARG A 209 -9.19 -21.09 0.25
N ARG A 210 -9.57 -19.91 0.80
CA ARG A 210 -10.05 -18.77 0.00
C ARG A 210 -9.16 -17.53 0.22
N PRO A 211 -8.02 -17.42 -0.48
CA PRO A 211 -7.08 -16.29 -0.32
C PRO A 211 -7.71 -14.94 -0.70
N GLN A 212 -8.74 -14.92 -1.53
CA GLN A 212 -9.39 -13.70 -2.02
C GLN A 212 -10.00 -12.80 -0.91
N THR A 213 -10.19 -13.32 0.30
CA THR A 213 -10.78 -12.56 1.41
C THR A 213 -9.78 -11.58 2.05
N ASN A 214 -8.48 -11.82 1.91
CA ASN A 214 -7.40 -11.04 2.55
C ASN A 214 -6.60 -10.15 1.58
N GLY A 215 -6.97 -10.10 0.31
CA GLY A 215 -6.21 -9.44 -0.75
C GLY A 215 -5.86 -7.96 -0.53
N MET A 216 -6.48 -7.28 0.44
CA MET A 216 -6.11 -5.90 0.79
C MET A 216 -4.90 -5.85 1.71
N VAL A 217 -4.89 -6.69 2.75
CA VAL A 217 -3.77 -6.79 3.68
C VAL A 217 -2.57 -7.40 2.95
N GLU A 218 -2.81 -8.40 2.10
CA GLU A 218 -1.78 -9.01 1.25
C GLU A 218 -1.09 -7.99 0.34
N ARG A 219 -1.85 -7.07 -0.29
CA ARG A 219 -1.27 -5.98 -1.10
C ARG A 219 -0.46 -5.01 -0.26
N PHE A 220 -0.95 -4.62 0.91
CA PHE A 220 -0.20 -3.77 1.82
C PHE A 220 1.07 -4.48 2.28
N ASN A 221 0.97 -5.74 2.69
CA ASN A 221 2.11 -6.57 3.07
C ASN A 221 3.09 -6.83 1.92
N GLY A 222 2.60 -6.89 0.68
CA GLY A 222 3.42 -6.92 -0.53
C GLY A 222 4.26 -5.65 -0.68
N ARG A 223 3.67 -4.48 -0.50
CA ARG A 223 4.38 -3.19 -0.52
C ARG A 223 5.44 -3.11 0.58
N ILE A 224 5.11 -3.54 1.79
CA ILE A 224 6.10 -3.65 2.88
C ILE A 224 7.24 -4.60 2.49
N SER A 225 6.92 -5.74 1.86
CA SER A 225 7.96 -6.68 1.39
C SER A 225 8.92 -6.04 0.41
N GLU A 226 8.42 -5.21 -0.50
CA GLU A 226 9.26 -4.51 -1.47
C GLU A 226 10.18 -3.50 -0.79
N VAL A 227 9.66 -2.69 0.15
CA VAL A 227 10.48 -1.78 0.97
C VAL A 227 11.60 -2.54 1.68
N ILE A 228 11.27 -3.69 2.30
CA ILE A 228 12.23 -4.51 3.04
C ILE A 228 13.28 -5.16 2.13
N LYS A 229 12.90 -5.71 0.98
CA LYS A 229 13.81 -6.41 0.06
C LYS A 229 14.86 -5.50 -0.56
N GLN A 230 14.57 -4.22 -0.70
CA GLN A 230 15.40 -3.28 -1.44
C GLN A 230 16.30 -2.44 -0.57
N THR A 231 16.06 -2.42 0.74
CA THR A 231 16.85 -1.70 1.71
C THR A 231 17.68 -2.70 2.52
N ARG A 232 18.98 -2.49 2.59
CA ARG A 232 19.82 -3.19 3.57
C ARG A 232 19.78 -2.42 4.86
N PHE A 233 19.11 -2.96 5.86
CA PHE A 233 19.03 -2.36 7.19
C PHE A 233 20.23 -2.80 8.03
N ALA A 234 20.83 -1.87 8.72
CA ALA A 234 21.93 -2.13 9.63
C ALA A 234 21.45 -2.62 11.02
N SER A 235 20.20 -2.30 11.38
CA SER A 235 19.63 -2.63 12.69
C SER A 235 18.11 -2.75 12.68
N ALA A 236 17.55 -3.40 13.71
CA ALA A 236 16.11 -3.46 13.96
C ALA A 236 15.49 -2.06 14.16
N ALA A 237 16.22 -1.14 14.78
CA ALA A 237 15.77 0.23 14.98
C ALA A 237 15.62 0.98 13.64
N GLU A 238 16.55 0.81 12.71
CA GLU A 238 16.48 1.41 11.37
C GLU A 238 15.29 0.85 10.57
N LEU A 239 15.08 -0.46 10.62
CA LEU A 239 13.91 -1.10 10.01
C LEU A 239 12.62 -0.56 10.61
N ALA A 240 12.51 -0.49 11.94
CA ALA A 240 11.32 0.03 12.63
C ALA A 240 11.04 1.49 12.27
N SER A 241 12.06 2.34 12.23
CA SER A 241 11.94 3.74 11.82
C SER A 241 11.45 3.87 10.37
N THR A 242 12.04 3.10 9.44
CA THR A 242 11.64 3.09 8.03
C THR A 242 10.19 2.64 7.86
N LEU A 243 9.78 1.58 8.55
CA LEU A 243 8.40 1.10 8.50
C LEU A 243 7.43 2.12 9.10
N ASN A 244 7.80 2.80 10.18
CA ASN A 244 6.99 3.87 10.76
C ASN A 244 6.82 5.05 9.80
N ASN A 245 7.89 5.51 9.17
CA ASN A 245 7.83 6.58 8.17
C ASN A 245 6.94 6.19 6.96
N TYR A 246 7.08 4.94 6.49
CA TYR A 246 6.22 4.42 5.44
C TYR A 246 4.74 4.39 5.87
N TRP A 247 4.44 3.94 7.08
CA TRP A 247 3.09 3.91 7.63
C TRP A 247 2.46 5.30 7.69
N GLN A 248 3.22 6.31 8.18
CA GLN A 248 2.76 7.69 8.20
C GLN A 248 2.51 8.21 6.78
N ALA A 249 3.46 8.02 5.88
CA ALA A 249 3.30 8.40 4.48
C ALA A 249 2.08 7.72 3.84
N TYR A 250 1.86 6.42 4.10
CA TYR A 250 0.74 5.68 3.56
C TYR A 250 -0.60 6.25 4.01
N ASN A 251 -0.77 6.50 5.30
CA ASN A 251 -2.03 6.98 5.83
C ASN A 251 -2.33 8.44 5.44
N HIS A 252 -1.33 9.31 5.43
CA HIS A 252 -1.53 10.75 5.31
C HIS A 252 -1.30 11.29 3.89
N HIS A 253 -0.45 10.63 3.09
CA HIS A 253 0.04 11.23 1.85
C HIS A 253 -0.14 10.37 0.61
N ILE A 254 -0.13 9.02 0.71
CA ILE A 254 -0.23 8.17 -0.47
C ILE A 254 -1.69 8.01 -0.89
N PRO A 255 -2.11 8.59 -2.05
CA PRO A 255 -3.46 8.46 -2.53
C PRO A 255 -3.75 7.01 -2.95
N GLN A 256 -4.94 6.53 -2.62
CA GLN A 256 -5.38 5.17 -2.95
C GLN A 256 -6.40 5.22 -4.09
N ARG A 257 -6.13 4.52 -5.19
CA ARG A 257 -7.05 4.44 -6.34
C ARG A 257 -8.45 3.97 -5.92
N ALA A 258 -8.53 3.02 -5.00
CA ALA A 258 -9.80 2.49 -4.50
C ALA A 258 -10.62 3.52 -3.71
N LEU A 259 -10.02 4.63 -3.30
CA LEU A 259 -10.64 5.74 -2.57
C LEU A 259 -10.89 6.97 -3.46
N GLY A 260 -10.76 6.84 -4.79
CA GLY A 260 -10.87 7.98 -5.70
C GLY A 260 -9.65 8.90 -5.63
N HIS A 261 -8.45 8.34 -5.42
CA HIS A 261 -7.18 9.07 -5.37
C HIS A 261 -7.02 10.05 -4.20
N VAL A 262 -7.62 9.71 -3.05
CA VAL A 262 -7.38 10.41 -1.78
C VAL A 262 -6.62 9.52 -0.80
N SER A 263 -5.95 10.13 0.18
CA SER A 263 -5.26 9.39 1.24
C SER A 263 -6.26 8.69 2.17
N PRO A 264 -5.86 7.63 2.90
CA PRO A 264 -6.70 7.00 3.92
C PRO A 264 -7.26 7.97 4.95
N VAL A 265 -6.46 8.92 5.43
CA VAL A 265 -6.91 9.95 6.40
C VAL A 265 -7.90 10.92 5.77
N ASP A 266 -7.71 11.34 4.53
CA ASP A 266 -8.70 12.18 3.86
C ASP A 266 -10.01 11.42 3.59
N SER A 267 -9.93 10.12 3.28
CA SER A 267 -11.11 9.26 3.21
C SER A 267 -11.85 9.18 4.55
N LEU A 268 -11.12 9.03 5.68
CA LEU A 268 -11.72 9.08 7.02
C LEU A 268 -12.40 10.42 7.30
N LYS A 269 -11.80 11.55 6.91
CA LYS A 269 -12.42 12.89 7.05
C LYS A 269 -13.71 12.98 6.25
N ASN A 270 -13.72 12.51 5.01
CA ASN A 270 -14.91 12.49 4.17
C ASN A 270 -16.03 11.63 4.78
N TRP A 271 -15.68 10.48 5.35
CA TRP A 271 -16.65 9.65 6.07
C TRP A 271 -17.16 10.30 7.36
N HIS A 272 -16.29 10.94 8.12
CA HIS A 272 -16.69 11.66 9.34
C HIS A 272 -17.68 12.80 9.04
N GLN A 273 -17.52 13.51 7.91
CA GLN A 273 -18.48 14.53 7.46
C GLN A 273 -19.83 13.92 7.06
N LYS A 274 -19.82 12.74 6.40
CA LYS A 274 -21.03 12.08 5.91
C LYS A 274 -21.79 11.34 7.02
N LYS A 275 -21.08 10.68 7.93
CA LYS A 275 -21.61 9.80 8.97
C LYS A 275 -20.78 9.92 10.26
N PRO A 276 -20.92 11.03 11.01
CA PRO A 276 -20.14 11.27 12.23
C PRO A 276 -20.42 10.24 13.33
N GLU A 277 -21.61 9.60 13.34
CA GLU A 277 -22.00 8.57 14.31
C GLU A 277 -21.13 7.31 14.26
N LEU A 278 -20.42 7.07 13.15
CA LEU A 278 -19.46 5.97 13.02
C LEU A 278 -18.13 6.23 13.73
N PHE A 279 -17.91 7.47 14.19
CA PHE A 279 -16.64 7.90 14.76
C PHE A 279 -16.71 8.11 16.27
N ARG A 280 -15.55 7.88 16.92
CA ARG A 280 -15.35 8.07 18.36
C ARG A 280 -14.44 9.25 18.68
N LYS A 281 -13.61 9.63 17.71
CA LYS A 281 -12.59 10.67 17.85
C LYS A 281 -12.59 11.59 16.63
N ARG A 282 -12.16 12.83 16.84
CA ARG A 282 -11.85 13.77 15.75
C ARG A 282 -10.64 13.29 14.96
N ILE A 283 -10.61 13.57 13.67
CA ILE A 283 -9.53 13.17 12.76
C ILE A 283 -8.74 14.42 12.43
N TYR A 284 -7.42 14.38 12.71
CA TYR A 284 -6.50 15.46 12.42
C TYR A 284 -5.50 15.03 11.33
N LYS A 285 -5.02 15.95 10.51
CA LYS A 285 -3.81 15.77 9.73
C LYS A 285 -2.61 16.01 10.63
N GLN A 286 -1.51 15.29 10.42
CA GLN A 286 -0.29 15.45 11.19
C GLN A 286 0.27 16.89 11.10
N ALA A 287 0.14 17.53 9.93
CA ALA A 287 0.52 18.93 9.71
C ALA A 287 -0.31 19.96 10.52
N GLU A 288 -1.44 19.56 11.11
CA GLU A 288 -2.29 20.41 11.95
C GLU A 288 -1.94 20.28 13.45
N LEU A 289 -1.04 19.35 13.81
CA LEU A 289 -0.57 19.12 15.18
C LEU A 289 0.75 19.84 15.48
N ASP A 290 1.46 20.29 14.44
CA ASP A 290 2.74 20.99 14.53
C ASP A 290 2.58 22.53 14.51
N THR A 291 1.34 23.04 14.61
CA THR A 291 0.99 24.45 14.80
C THR A 291 0.33 24.66 16.16
#